data_075f646fc21bbe758a9a120994fff65a
#
_entry.id   075f646fc21bbe758a9a120994fff65a
#
_cell.length_a   1.000
_cell.length_b   1.000
_cell.length_c   1.000
_cell.angle_alpha   90.00
_cell.angle_beta   90.00
_cell.angle_gamma   90.00
#
_symmetry.space_group_name_H-M   'P 1'
#
loop_
_entity.id
_entity.type
_entity.pdbx_description
1 polymer ?
#
loop_
_entity_poly.entity_id
_entity_poly.type
_entity_poly.pdbx_seq_one_letter_code
_entity_poly.pdbx_strand_id
1 'polypeptide(L)'
;FAVQLGQWNLVDWPLAMQPMMAASYYNRAEEEAIKQYFDEKAEELCLEKTDVPQAWPAWSQLAYRTETSLKAVMAQELGLNTDNLPATLRIMVCGAQSGQRAMELAQYLDDVEVIAVDESLANIAKGTRMAQSLNMDNIVFWPWSIAQRFVADGHQVHWIEVGRLPSPAMTTLSLAALVNQATGSGAVVHMHTAIAEQTSGDRQIRKLVSEHKLQPTRQTLRQLRRMVLANRNDTAWQDLTADADFYSLGGCRDRWFRPQDTAQLKELMAMASNEVEWKVVKARDVDGHSLATGPVQKQIQAEALGSEVQSLMGQNLSVYFLKYL
;
A
#
# COMPACT_ATOMS: atom_id res chain seq x y z
N PHE A 1 -12.64 0.53 17.08
CA PHE A 1 -12.74 -0.39 18.23
C PHE A 1 -11.84 -1.62 18.03
N ALA A 2 -12.00 -2.37 16.93
CA ALA A 2 -11.17 -3.55 16.64
C ALA A 2 -9.67 -3.23 16.63
N VAL A 3 -9.28 -2.08 16.11
CA VAL A 3 -7.88 -1.61 16.07
C VAL A 3 -7.33 -1.35 17.46
N GLN A 4 -8.15 -0.91 18.41
CA GLN A 4 -7.74 -0.71 19.81
C GLN A 4 -7.51 -2.04 20.53
N LEU A 5 -8.29 -3.06 20.21
CA LEU A 5 -8.20 -4.37 20.85
C LEU A 5 -6.83 -5.03 20.64
N GLY A 6 -6.24 -4.90 19.46
CA GLY A 6 -4.93 -5.46 19.13
C GLY A 6 -3.73 -4.84 19.88
N GLN A 7 -3.95 -3.80 20.72
CA GLN A 7 -2.89 -3.15 21.50
C GLN A 7 -2.71 -3.76 22.90
N TRP A 8 -3.63 -4.58 23.35
CA TRP A 8 -3.55 -5.26 24.64
C TRP A 8 -2.84 -6.60 24.50
N ASN A 9 -2.22 -7.10 25.56
CA ASN A 9 -1.70 -8.47 25.50
C ASN A 9 -2.87 -9.46 25.55
N LEU A 10 -2.72 -10.62 24.90
CA LEU A 10 -3.78 -11.63 24.87
C LEU A 10 -4.21 -12.06 26.29
N VAL A 11 -3.25 -12.15 27.19
CA VAL A 11 -3.48 -12.53 28.60
C VAL A 11 -4.29 -11.51 29.39
N ASP A 12 -4.37 -10.26 28.92
CA ASP A 12 -5.14 -9.19 29.56
C ASP A 12 -6.64 -9.28 29.22
N TRP A 13 -7.01 -10.19 28.31
CA TRP A 13 -8.39 -10.44 27.93
C TRP A 13 -9.05 -11.50 28.80
N PRO A 14 -10.37 -11.39 29.07
CA PRO A 14 -11.10 -12.48 29.71
C PRO A 14 -10.86 -13.80 29.01
N LEU A 15 -10.65 -14.88 29.76
CA LEU A 15 -10.33 -16.22 29.22
C LEU A 15 -11.30 -16.67 28.10
N ALA A 16 -12.59 -16.37 28.27
CA ALA A 16 -13.61 -16.71 27.25
C ALA A 16 -13.43 -15.96 25.91
N MET A 17 -12.74 -14.81 25.90
CA MET A 17 -12.47 -14.01 24.71
C MET A 17 -11.12 -14.31 24.06
N GLN A 18 -10.18 -14.87 24.81
CA GLN A 18 -8.81 -15.11 24.34
C GLN A 18 -8.74 -15.92 23.02
N PRO A 19 -9.50 -17.03 22.82
CA PRO A 19 -9.43 -17.76 21.55
C PRO A 19 -9.87 -16.91 20.35
N MET A 20 -10.95 -16.13 20.50
CA MET A 20 -11.42 -15.24 19.45
C MET A 20 -10.40 -14.12 19.16
N MET A 21 -9.84 -13.55 20.21
CA MET A 21 -8.82 -12.51 20.10
C MET A 21 -7.52 -13.05 19.50
N ALA A 22 -7.11 -14.27 19.88
CA ALA A 22 -5.95 -14.94 19.32
C ALA A 22 -6.11 -15.12 17.82
N ALA A 23 -7.24 -15.70 17.38
CA ALA A 23 -7.52 -15.93 15.97
C ALA A 23 -7.58 -14.65 15.15
N SER A 24 -8.15 -13.56 15.72
CA SER A 24 -8.39 -12.30 14.98
C SER A 24 -7.19 -11.34 15.00
N TYR A 25 -6.36 -11.36 16.07
CA TYR A 25 -5.38 -10.29 16.31
C TYR A 25 -4.01 -10.75 16.79
N TYR A 26 -3.84 -12.00 17.28
CA TYR A 26 -2.66 -12.41 18.01
C TYR A 26 -2.01 -13.72 17.55
N ASN A 27 -2.27 -14.20 16.35
CA ASN A 27 -1.57 -15.38 15.80
C ASN A 27 -0.08 -15.08 15.54
N ARG A 28 0.57 -14.63 16.62
CA ARG A 28 1.95 -14.13 16.59
C ARG A 28 2.96 -15.24 16.32
N ALA A 29 2.68 -16.47 16.81
CA ALA A 29 3.62 -17.56 16.62
C ALA A 29 3.80 -17.91 15.13
N GLU A 30 2.71 -17.95 14.37
CA GLU A 30 2.75 -18.21 12.92
C GLU A 30 3.41 -17.03 12.18
N GLU A 31 3.05 -15.80 12.52
CA GLU A 31 3.66 -14.60 11.94
C GLU A 31 5.15 -14.48 12.29
N GLU A 32 5.56 -14.82 13.51
CA GLU A 32 6.97 -14.84 13.91
C GLU A 32 7.76 -15.95 13.18
N ALA A 33 7.17 -17.13 12.96
CA ALA A 33 7.81 -18.17 12.18
C ALA A 33 8.06 -17.74 10.73
N ILE A 34 7.10 -17.03 10.11
CA ILE A 34 7.26 -16.48 8.76
C ILE A 34 8.35 -15.40 8.74
N LYS A 35 8.38 -14.51 9.74
CA LYS A 35 9.45 -13.50 9.85
C LYS A 35 10.82 -14.16 10.02
N GLN A 36 10.92 -15.15 10.92
CA GLN A 36 12.17 -15.88 11.14
C GLN A 36 12.67 -16.54 9.86
N TYR A 37 11.80 -17.12 9.05
CA TYR A 37 12.17 -17.66 7.73
C TYR A 37 12.83 -16.61 6.83
N PHE A 38 12.29 -15.39 6.79
CA PHE A 38 12.89 -14.29 6.03
C PHE A 38 14.18 -13.76 6.69
N ASP A 39 14.22 -13.67 8.02
CA ASP A 39 15.41 -13.22 8.76
C ASP A 39 16.59 -14.18 8.57
N GLU A 40 16.36 -15.50 8.56
CA GLU A 40 17.38 -16.52 8.29
C GLU A 40 17.92 -16.42 6.86
N LYS A 41 17.12 -15.92 5.93
CA LYS A 41 17.48 -15.70 4.54
C LYS A 41 17.84 -14.25 4.22
N ALA A 42 17.95 -13.39 5.22
CA ALA A 42 18.10 -11.95 5.02
C ALA A 42 19.36 -11.61 4.18
N GLU A 43 20.48 -12.29 4.41
CA GLU A 43 21.69 -12.08 3.62
C GLU A 43 21.53 -12.57 2.17
N GLU A 44 20.95 -13.76 1.97
CA GLU A 44 20.69 -14.33 0.65
C GLU A 44 19.72 -13.45 -0.16
N LEU A 45 18.68 -12.94 0.49
CA LEU A 45 17.62 -12.14 -0.13
C LEU A 45 17.90 -10.62 -0.12
N CYS A 46 19.06 -10.20 0.41
CA CYS A 46 19.42 -8.79 0.55
C CYS A 46 18.33 -7.98 1.28
N LEU A 47 17.76 -8.54 2.37
CA LEU A 47 16.72 -7.89 3.14
C LEU A 47 17.33 -6.89 4.13
N GLU A 48 16.81 -5.68 4.13
CA GLU A 48 17.11 -4.74 5.19
C GLU A 48 16.28 -5.05 6.44
N LYS A 49 16.91 -5.01 7.60
CA LYS A 49 16.21 -5.17 8.87
C LYS A 49 15.35 -3.94 9.14
N THR A 50 14.05 -4.11 9.00
CA THR A 50 13.10 -3.06 9.36
C THR A 50 12.55 -3.29 10.76
N ASP A 51 12.66 -2.28 11.59
CA ASP A 51 12.15 -2.32 12.97
C ASP A 51 10.64 -1.99 13.02
N VAL A 52 9.84 -2.66 12.17
CA VAL A 52 8.38 -2.50 12.11
C VAL A 52 7.70 -3.62 12.90
N PRO A 53 7.35 -3.39 14.17
CA PRO A 53 6.95 -4.47 15.07
C PRO A 53 5.54 -5.02 14.81
N GLN A 54 4.69 -4.32 14.06
CA GLN A 54 3.29 -4.73 13.85
C GLN A 54 2.83 -4.46 12.42
N ALA A 55 2.10 -5.42 11.86
CA ALA A 55 1.43 -5.27 10.58
C ALA A 55 0.34 -4.18 10.64
N TRP A 56 0.25 -3.38 9.58
CA TRP A 56 -0.75 -2.32 9.42
C TRP A 56 -1.24 -2.25 7.96
N PRO A 57 -2.52 -1.97 7.69
CA PRO A 57 -3.63 -1.82 8.65
C PRO A 57 -4.05 -3.13 9.32
N ALA A 58 -4.74 -3.03 10.46
CA ALA A 58 -5.35 -4.18 11.11
C ALA A 58 -6.70 -4.49 10.45
N TRP A 59 -6.84 -5.69 9.92
CA TRP A 59 -8.07 -6.20 9.34
C TRP A 59 -8.22 -7.70 9.67
N SER A 60 -9.45 -8.20 9.60
CA SER A 60 -9.76 -9.60 9.93
C SER A 60 -10.72 -10.25 8.93
N GLN A 61 -11.32 -9.45 8.05
CA GLN A 61 -12.27 -9.92 7.06
C GLN A 61 -12.04 -9.19 5.73
N LEU A 62 -12.30 -9.89 4.64
CA LEU A 62 -12.33 -9.32 3.30
C LEU A 62 -13.74 -8.86 2.96
N ALA A 63 -13.86 -7.82 2.15
CA ALA A 63 -15.14 -7.40 1.62
C ALA A 63 -15.67 -8.46 0.64
N TYR A 64 -16.93 -8.82 0.78
CA TYR A 64 -17.57 -9.67 -0.23
C TYR A 64 -17.81 -8.86 -1.51
N ARG A 65 -17.40 -9.45 -2.63
CA ARG A 65 -17.65 -8.90 -3.97
C ARG A 65 -18.06 -10.04 -4.91
N THR A 66 -18.76 -9.68 -5.99
CA THR A 66 -19.08 -10.64 -7.04
C THR A 66 -17.81 -11.01 -7.81
N GLU A 67 -17.61 -12.29 -8.02
CA GLU A 67 -16.50 -12.81 -8.84
C GLU A 67 -16.57 -12.27 -10.26
N THR A 68 -15.41 -11.96 -10.80
CA THR A 68 -15.21 -11.48 -12.18
C THR A 68 -13.81 -11.83 -12.64
N SER A 69 -13.45 -11.52 -13.87
CA SER A 69 -12.08 -11.67 -14.36
C SER A 69 -11.39 -10.32 -14.57
N LEU A 70 -10.07 -10.30 -14.45
CA LEU A 70 -9.28 -9.10 -14.75
C LEU A 70 -9.47 -8.69 -16.23
N LYS A 71 -9.57 -9.66 -17.13
CA LYS A 71 -9.87 -9.38 -18.55
C LYS A 71 -11.20 -8.66 -18.73
N ALA A 72 -12.25 -9.10 -18.01
CA ALA A 72 -13.53 -8.42 -18.03
C ALA A 72 -13.43 -6.99 -17.51
N VAL A 73 -12.69 -6.76 -16.42
CA VAL A 73 -12.44 -5.43 -15.87
C VAL A 73 -11.67 -4.55 -16.90
N MET A 74 -10.61 -5.08 -17.52
CA MET A 74 -9.84 -4.35 -18.54
C MET A 74 -10.70 -3.99 -19.76
N ALA A 75 -11.53 -4.92 -20.23
CA ALA A 75 -12.40 -4.69 -21.39
C ALA A 75 -13.54 -3.70 -21.07
N GLN A 76 -14.28 -3.93 -19.96
CA GLN A 76 -15.49 -3.17 -19.66
C GLN A 76 -15.19 -1.80 -19.04
N GLU A 77 -14.20 -1.76 -18.12
CA GLU A 77 -13.88 -0.55 -17.37
C GLU A 77 -12.88 0.36 -18.08
N LEU A 78 -11.95 -0.22 -18.84
CA LEU A 78 -10.88 0.53 -19.52
C LEU A 78 -11.01 0.54 -21.04
N GLY A 79 -11.93 -0.24 -21.62
CA GLY A 79 -12.14 -0.33 -23.08
C GLY A 79 -10.97 -0.98 -23.81
N LEU A 80 -10.22 -1.88 -23.15
CA LEU A 80 -9.03 -2.51 -23.72
C LEU A 80 -9.37 -3.81 -24.44
N ASN A 81 -8.66 -4.12 -25.53
CA ASN A 81 -8.73 -5.42 -26.17
C ASN A 81 -7.94 -6.45 -25.33
N THR A 82 -8.60 -7.54 -24.95
CA THR A 82 -8.04 -8.60 -24.09
C THR A 82 -7.87 -9.93 -24.81
N ASP A 83 -8.15 -10.02 -26.13
CA ASP A 83 -8.16 -11.27 -26.89
C ASP A 83 -6.81 -11.99 -26.89
N ASN A 84 -5.71 -11.24 -26.89
CA ASN A 84 -4.35 -11.78 -26.93
C ASN A 84 -3.71 -11.99 -25.56
N LEU A 85 -4.43 -11.71 -24.48
CA LEU A 85 -3.90 -11.90 -23.14
C LEU A 85 -3.91 -13.40 -22.73
N PRO A 86 -2.91 -13.87 -21.96
CA PRO A 86 -2.84 -15.25 -21.49
C PRO A 86 -4.04 -15.61 -20.61
N ALA A 87 -4.28 -16.91 -20.43
CA ALA A 87 -5.41 -17.41 -19.62
C ALA A 87 -5.35 -16.86 -18.19
N THR A 88 -4.18 -16.87 -17.59
CA THR A 88 -3.92 -16.32 -16.24
C THR A 88 -3.07 -15.07 -16.36
N LEU A 89 -3.51 -14.00 -15.70
CA LEU A 89 -2.84 -12.71 -15.65
C LEU A 89 -2.09 -12.55 -14.33
N ARG A 90 -0.97 -11.82 -14.36
CA ARG A 90 -0.24 -11.48 -13.13
C ARG A 90 -0.52 -10.06 -12.71
N ILE A 91 -0.87 -9.90 -11.44
CA ILE A 91 -1.03 -8.61 -10.77
C ILE A 91 0.12 -8.44 -9.78
N MET A 92 0.78 -7.29 -9.79
CA MET A 92 1.71 -6.90 -8.71
C MET A 92 1.09 -5.76 -7.91
N VAL A 93 0.98 -5.94 -6.59
CA VAL A 93 0.50 -4.90 -5.68
C VAL A 93 1.69 -4.33 -4.93
N CYS A 94 2.14 -3.16 -5.34
CA CYS A 94 3.27 -2.46 -4.74
C CYS A 94 2.85 -1.69 -3.49
N GLY A 95 3.50 -1.94 -2.36
CA GLY A 95 3.10 -1.39 -1.06
C GLY A 95 1.79 -2.01 -0.57
N ALA A 96 1.72 -3.35 -0.59
CA ALA A 96 0.52 -4.12 -0.26
C ALA A 96 0.09 -3.99 1.21
N GLN A 97 0.94 -3.42 2.08
CA GLN A 97 0.70 -3.32 3.52
C GLN A 97 0.41 -4.71 4.12
N SER A 98 -0.58 -4.83 5.00
CA SER A 98 -0.98 -6.12 5.58
C SER A 98 -1.80 -7.00 4.62
N GLY A 99 -1.88 -6.66 3.35
CA GLY A 99 -2.36 -7.50 2.26
C GLY A 99 -3.85 -7.50 1.98
N GLN A 100 -4.66 -6.69 2.68
CA GLN A 100 -6.12 -6.72 2.49
C GLN A 100 -6.51 -6.51 1.03
N ARG A 101 -6.01 -5.45 0.39
CA ARG A 101 -6.32 -5.13 -1.01
C ARG A 101 -5.84 -6.22 -1.98
N ALA A 102 -4.63 -6.74 -1.76
CA ALA A 102 -4.09 -7.80 -2.59
C ALA A 102 -4.93 -9.09 -2.52
N MET A 103 -5.39 -9.45 -1.32
CA MET A 103 -6.27 -10.60 -1.13
C MET A 103 -7.68 -10.38 -1.70
N GLU A 104 -8.23 -9.17 -1.60
CA GLU A 104 -9.49 -8.84 -2.27
C GLU A 104 -9.36 -9.06 -3.79
N LEU A 105 -8.26 -8.64 -4.41
CA LEU A 105 -8.00 -8.89 -5.83
C LEU A 105 -7.91 -10.38 -6.14
N ALA A 106 -7.15 -11.14 -5.34
CA ALA A 106 -7.00 -12.58 -5.51
C ALA A 106 -8.29 -13.37 -5.26
N GLN A 107 -9.19 -12.85 -4.43
CA GLN A 107 -10.44 -13.53 -4.09
C GLN A 107 -11.51 -13.38 -5.17
N TYR A 108 -11.66 -12.21 -5.77
CA TYR A 108 -12.76 -11.99 -6.70
C TYR A 108 -12.37 -11.94 -8.19
N LEU A 109 -11.07 -11.97 -8.49
CA LEU A 109 -10.59 -12.14 -9.87
C LEU A 109 -10.19 -13.60 -10.09
N ASP A 110 -10.91 -14.30 -10.94
CA ASP A 110 -10.75 -15.74 -11.17
C ASP A 110 -9.61 -16.13 -12.12
N ASP A 111 -9.09 -15.15 -12.87
CA ASP A 111 -8.04 -15.31 -13.88
C ASP A 111 -6.67 -14.75 -13.48
N VAL A 112 -6.36 -14.64 -12.17
CA VAL A 112 -5.15 -13.93 -11.72
C VAL A 112 -4.26 -14.72 -10.76
N GLU A 113 -2.96 -14.45 -10.86
CA GLU A 113 -1.94 -14.67 -9.83
C GLU A 113 -1.54 -13.30 -9.25
N VAL A 114 -1.58 -13.15 -7.93
CA VAL A 114 -1.28 -11.88 -7.25
C VAL A 114 0.06 -11.95 -6.53
N ILE A 115 0.92 -10.99 -6.81
CA ILE A 115 2.20 -10.77 -6.13
C ILE A 115 2.06 -9.52 -5.25
N ALA A 116 1.93 -9.71 -3.96
CA ALA A 116 1.84 -8.64 -2.98
C ALA A 116 3.23 -8.28 -2.46
N VAL A 117 3.66 -7.03 -2.67
CA VAL A 117 5.01 -6.58 -2.34
C VAL A 117 4.95 -5.52 -1.25
N ASP A 118 5.72 -5.71 -0.18
CA ASP A 118 5.81 -4.74 0.92
C ASP A 118 7.23 -4.66 1.51
N GLU A 119 7.54 -3.55 2.18
CA GLU A 119 8.81 -3.34 2.87
C GLU A 119 8.83 -3.97 4.28
N SER A 120 7.67 -4.20 4.86
CA SER A 120 7.53 -4.65 6.23
C SER A 120 7.34 -6.16 6.31
N LEU A 121 8.32 -6.86 6.89
CA LEU A 121 8.18 -8.29 7.16
C LEU A 121 6.99 -8.63 8.05
N ALA A 122 6.56 -7.71 8.93
CA ALA A 122 5.35 -7.88 9.72
C ALA A 122 4.09 -7.84 8.84
N ASN A 123 4.05 -6.98 7.82
CA ASN A 123 2.96 -6.95 6.85
C ASN A 123 2.92 -8.22 6.01
N ILE A 124 4.08 -8.65 5.50
CA ILE A 124 4.26 -9.87 4.72
C ILE A 124 3.82 -11.10 5.53
N ALA A 125 4.30 -11.20 6.78
CA ALA A 125 3.97 -12.33 7.65
C ALA A 125 2.46 -12.41 7.93
N LYS A 126 1.83 -11.28 8.23
CA LYS A 126 0.37 -11.23 8.41
C LYS A 126 -0.37 -11.59 7.13
N GLY A 127 0.02 -11.01 5.99
CA GLY A 127 -0.59 -11.29 4.71
C GLY A 127 -0.49 -12.77 4.35
N THR A 128 0.69 -13.36 4.47
CA THR A 128 0.94 -14.79 4.21
C THR A 128 0.07 -15.67 5.11
N ARG A 129 0.05 -15.42 6.43
CA ARG A 129 -0.79 -16.17 7.36
C ARG A 129 -2.28 -16.06 7.01
N MET A 130 -2.74 -14.86 6.66
CA MET A 130 -4.15 -14.66 6.30
C MET A 130 -4.50 -15.40 5.01
N ALA A 131 -3.65 -15.36 3.98
CA ALA A 131 -3.84 -16.11 2.74
C ALA A 131 -3.94 -17.62 3.01
N GLN A 132 -3.03 -18.17 3.84
CA GLN A 132 -3.07 -19.55 4.26
C GLN A 132 -4.37 -19.90 5.01
N SER A 133 -4.81 -19.04 5.94
CA SER A 133 -6.04 -19.27 6.71
C SER A 133 -7.32 -19.21 5.86
N LEU A 134 -7.27 -18.52 4.72
CA LEU A 134 -8.36 -18.42 3.74
C LEU A 134 -8.23 -19.42 2.59
N ASN A 135 -7.21 -20.31 2.63
CA ASN A 135 -6.90 -21.28 1.57
C ASN A 135 -6.74 -20.63 0.18
N MET A 136 -6.09 -19.48 0.13
CA MET A 136 -5.81 -18.77 -1.12
C MET A 136 -4.45 -19.24 -1.65
N ASP A 137 -4.42 -19.86 -2.81
CA ASP A 137 -3.23 -20.40 -3.48
C ASP A 137 -2.73 -19.53 -4.64
N ASN A 138 -3.54 -18.54 -5.04
CA ASN A 138 -3.26 -17.64 -6.15
C ASN A 138 -2.63 -16.29 -5.70
N ILE A 139 -2.09 -16.21 -4.48
CA ILE A 139 -1.42 -15.01 -3.95
C ILE A 139 -0.12 -15.36 -3.21
N VAL A 140 0.91 -14.55 -3.43
CA VAL A 140 2.18 -14.62 -2.71
C VAL A 140 2.55 -13.26 -2.13
N PHE A 141 3.26 -13.25 -1.00
CA PHE A 141 3.74 -12.04 -0.34
C PHE A 141 5.25 -12.00 -0.37
N TRP A 142 5.82 -10.95 -0.97
CA TRP A 142 7.25 -10.80 -1.17
C TRP A 142 7.81 -9.51 -0.58
N PRO A 143 9.03 -9.57 0.01
CA PRO A 143 9.84 -8.38 0.23
C PRO A 143 10.20 -7.71 -1.11
N TRP A 144 10.50 -6.41 -1.07
CA TRP A 144 10.91 -5.64 -2.25
C TRP A 144 12.09 -6.25 -2.99
N SER A 145 13.09 -6.78 -2.29
CA SER A 145 14.27 -7.41 -2.90
C SER A 145 13.92 -8.61 -3.78
N ILE A 146 12.92 -9.41 -3.39
CA ILE A 146 12.45 -10.54 -4.20
C ILE A 146 11.74 -10.02 -5.46
N ALA A 147 10.88 -9.00 -5.32
CA ALA A 147 10.20 -8.41 -6.46
C ALA A 147 11.19 -7.77 -7.45
N GLN A 148 12.23 -7.09 -6.95
CA GLN A 148 13.30 -6.54 -7.79
C GLN A 148 14.07 -7.62 -8.55
N ARG A 149 14.39 -8.74 -7.90
CA ARG A 149 15.04 -9.88 -8.55
C ARG A 149 14.15 -10.49 -9.63
N PHE A 150 12.86 -10.73 -9.31
CA PHE A 150 11.88 -11.23 -10.27
C PHE A 150 11.82 -10.39 -11.55
N VAL A 151 11.84 -9.07 -11.40
CA VAL A 151 11.85 -8.13 -12.53
C VAL A 151 13.20 -8.14 -13.26
N ALA A 152 14.32 -8.18 -12.53
CA ALA A 152 15.67 -8.25 -13.11
C ALA A 152 15.89 -9.54 -13.91
N ASP A 153 15.23 -10.64 -13.53
CA ASP A 153 15.22 -11.92 -14.26
C ASP A 153 14.34 -11.87 -15.52
N GLY A 154 13.77 -10.71 -15.85
CA GLY A 154 12.98 -10.48 -17.07
C GLY A 154 11.51 -10.89 -16.98
N HIS A 155 11.02 -11.19 -15.78
CA HIS A 155 9.60 -11.51 -15.60
C HIS A 155 8.74 -10.25 -15.65
N GLN A 156 7.56 -10.38 -16.24
CA GLN A 156 6.61 -9.29 -16.44
C GLN A 156 5.26 -9.59 -15.80
N VAL A 157 4.51 -8.51 -15.51
CA VAL A 157 3.15 -8.54 -15.02
C VAL A 157 2.22 -7.75 -15.95
N HIS A 158 0.93 -8.06 -15.88
CA HIS A 158 -0.09 -7.46 -16.74
C HIS A 158 -0.79 -6.27 -16.08
N TRP A 159 -0.74 -6.22 -14.73
CA TRP A 159 -1.34 -5.17 -13.94
C TRP A 159 -0.46 -4.84 -12.74
N ILE A 160 -0.24 -3.55 -12.50
CA ILE A 160 0.39 -3.07 -11.27
C ILE A 160 -0.61 -2.19 -10.53
N GLU A 161 -0.84 -2.52 -9.27
CA GLU A 161 -1.57 -1.68 -8.33
C GLU A 161 -0.54 -0.98 -7.43
N VAL A 162 -0.47 0.33 -7.49
CA VAL A 162 0.38 1.11 -6.59
C VAL A 162 -0.46 1.53 -5.40
N GLY A 163 -0.41 0.73 -4.34
CA GLY A 163 -1.16 0.99 -3.11
C GLY A 163 -0.43 1.98 -2.21
N ARG A 164 0.86 1.77 -2.03
CA ARG A 164 1.69 2.61 -1.17
C ARG A 164 3.12 2.70 -1.70
N LEU A 165 3.68 3.90 -1.64
CA LEU A 165 5.07 4.11 -2.03
C LEU A 165 6.01 3.48 -0.98
N PRO A 166 7.05 2.72 -1.39
CA PRO A 166 8.05 2.18 -0.48
C PRO A 166 8.91 3.31 0.10
N SER A 167 9.62 3.02 1.20
CA SER A 167 10.63 3.97 1.71
C SER A 167 11.83 4.04 0.75
N PRO A 168 12.38 5.23 0.47
CA PRO A 168 13.55 5.37 -0.40
C PRO A 168 14.77 4.57 0.07
N ALA A 169 14.92 4.38 1.38
CA ALA A 169 16.02 3.61 1.96
C ALA A 169 15.92 2.10 1.67
N MET A 170 14.76 1.62 1.22
CA MET A 170 14.46 0.18 1.09
C MET A 170 14.55 -0.32 -0.35
N THR A 171 14.80 0.56 -1.31
CA THR A 171 14.79 0.17 -2.73
C THR A 171 16.08 0.57 -3.43
N THR A 172 16.81 -0.40 -3.95
CA THR A 172 17.94 -0.15 -4.86
C THR A 172 17.47 0.30 -6.25
N LEU A 173 16.24 -0.08 -6.62
CA LEU A 173 15.57 0.32 -7.84
C LEU A 173 14.41 1.24 -7.47
N SER A 174 14.27 2.40 -8.11
CA SER A 174 13.12 3.26 -7.85
C SER A 174 11.82 2.56 -8.25
N LEU A 175 10.70 2.93 -7.63
CA LEU A 175 9.39 2.35 -7.96
C LEU A 175 9.06 2.56 -9.45
N ALA A 176 9.39 3.73 -10.02
CA ALA A 176 9.19 4.00 -11.44
C ALA A 176 9.99 3.05 -12.34
N ALA A 177 11.26 2.81 -11.99
CA ALA A 177 12.10 1.88 -12.73
C ALA A 177 11.60 0.43 -12.61
N LEU A 178 11.16 0.00 -11.41
CA LEU A 178 10.55 -1.31 -11.21
C LEU A 178 9.27 -1.46 -12.04
N VAL A 179 8.37 -0.48 -11.97
CA VAL A 179 7.12 -0.48 -12.76
C VAL A 179 7.42 -0.58 -14.25
N ASN A 180 8.37 0.23 -14.74
CA ASN A 180 8.71 0.23 -16.17
C ASN A 180 9.31 -1.11 -16.64
N GLN A 181 10.16 -1.73 -15.83
CA GLN A 181 10.77 -3.03 -16.15
C GLN A 181 9.78 -4.19 -16.00
N ALA A 182 8.90 -4.12 -14.98
CA ALA A 182 7.91 -5.16 -14.71
C ALA A 182 6.77 -5.22 -15.74
N THR A 183 6.56 -4.15 -16.51
CA THR A 183 5.43 -4.06 -17.45
C THR A 183 5.86 -4.22 -18.89
N GLY A 184 5.15 -5.09 -19.62
CA GLY A 184 5.21 -5.19 -21.07
C GLY A 184 4.16 -4.31 -21.75
N SER A 185 4.14 -4.32 -23.10
CA SER A 185 3.08 -3.67 -23.88
C SER A 185 1.70 -4.23 -23.52
N GLY A 186 0.71 -3.36 -23.36
CA GLY A 186 -0.64 -3.73 -22.93
C GLY A 186 -0.82 -3.86 -21.40
N ALA A 187 0.24 -3.68 -20.61
CA ALA A 187 0.11 -3.70 -19.16
C ALA A 187 -0.54 -2.42 -18.63
N VAL A 188 -1.30 -2.56 -17.54
CA VAL A 188 -1.99 -1.46 -16.87
C VAL A 188 -1.32 -1.15 -15.54
N VAL A 189 -1.11 0.12 -15.25
CA VAL A 189 -0.70 0.61 -13.93
C VAL A 189 -1.83 1.45 -13.34
N HIS A 190 -2.33 1.01 -12.22
CA HIS A 190 -3.31 1.74 -11.42
C HIS A 190 -2.63 2.37 -10.22
N MET A 191 -2.82 3.65 -10.02
CA MET A 191 -2.28 4.36 -8.87
C MET A 191 -3.27 5.38 -8.31
N HIS A 192 -3.19 5.58 -7.01
CA HIS A 192 -3.84 6.69 -6.34
C HIS A 192 -2.84 7.83 -6.15
N THR A 193 -3.21 9.04 -6.55
CA THR A 193 -2.35 10.21 -6.37
C THR A 193 -2.44 10.78 -4.95
N ALA A 194 -3.28 10.20 -4.09
CA ALA A 194 -3.45 10.66 -2.73
C ALA A 194 -2.13 10.58 -1.94
N ILE A 195 -1.61 11.73 -1.64
CA ILE A 195 -0.92 11.91 -0.38
C ILE A 195 -2.05 12.02 0.64
N ALA A 196 -2.08 11.14 1.64
CA ALA A 196 -3.08 11.21 2.69
C ALA A 196 -3.23 12.66 3.14
N GLU A 197 -4.45 13.22 3.00
CA GLU A 197 -4.72 14.59 3.41
C GLU A 197 -4.26 14.75 4.85
N GLN A 198 -3.22 15.57 5.03
CA GLN A 198 -2.74 15.85 6.36
C GLN A 198 -3.66 16.89 6.98
N THR A 199 -4.34 16.49 8.03
CA THR A 199 -5.05 17.44 8.87
C THR A 199 -4.08 18.48 9.44
N SER A 200 -4.58 19.59 9.91
CA SER A 200 -3.76 20.60 10.60
C SER A 200 -3.01 19.98 11.79
N GLY A 201 -3.65 19.05 12.49
CA GLY A 201 -3.06 18.31 13.60
C GLY A 201 -1.91 17.39 13.17
N ASP A 202 -2.04 16.69 12.05
CA ASP A 202 -0.93 15.89 11.51
C ASP A 202 0.30 16.72 11.20
N ARG A 203 0.10 17.85 10.55
CA ARG A 203 1.21 18.79 10.24
C ARG A 203 1.91 19.28 11.50
N GLN A 204 1.14 19.60 12.55
CA GLN A 204 1.71 20.02 13.83
C GLN A 204 2.52 18.88 14.48
N ILE A 205 2.00 17.65 14.50
CA ILE A 205 2.73 16.50 15.07
C ILE A 205 3.99 16.20 14.26
N ARG A 206 3.91 16.19 12.93
CA ARG A 206 5.09 15.97 12.07
C ARG A 206 6.17 17.03 12.29
N LYS A 207 5.75 18.29 12.49
CA LYS A 207 6.66 19.37 12.84
C LYS A 207 7.38 19.09 14.17
N LEU A 208 6.64 18.71 15.21
CA LEU A 208 7.22 18.32 16.52
C LEU A 208 8.16 17.11 16.36
N VAL A 209 7.77 16.09 15.63
CA VAL A 209 8.61 14.91 15.35
C VAL A 209 9.93 15.31 14.70
N SER A 210 9.89 16.17 13.70
CA SER A 210 11.07 16.65 12.98
C SER A 210 11.97 17.54 13.85
N GLU A 211 11.39 18.55 14.51
CA GLU A 211 12.13 19.51 15.34
C GLU A 211 12.85 18.84 16.51
N HIS A 212 12.20 17.86 17.13
CA HIS A 212 12.75 17.13 18.28
C HIS A 212 13.43 15.82 17.91
N LYS A 213 13.54 15.50 16.59
CA LYS A 213 14.15 14.26 16.09
C LYS A 213 13.62 13.02 16.81
N LEU A 214 12.31 13.00 17.06
CA LEU A 214 11.67 11.92 17.79
C LEU A 214 11.74 10.62 16.98
N GLN A 215 11.93 9.49 17.68
CA GLN A 215 11.91 8.17 17.07
C GLN A 215 10.53 7.51 17.25
N PRO A 216 10.07 6.66 16.32
CA PRO A 216 8.75 6.04 16.33
C PRO A 216 8.63 4.91 17.37
N THR A 217 9.12 5.15 18.59
CA THR A 217 9.02 4.18 19.68
C THR A 217 7.59 4.12 20.22
N ARG A 218 7.22 2.99 20.81
CA ARG A 218 5.91 2.82 21.48
C ARG A 218 5.67 3.91 22.55
N GLN A 219 6.72 4.32 23.24
CA GLN A 219 6.63 5.37 24.27
C GLN A 219 6.33 6.72 23.64
N THR A 220 7.08 7.12 22.60
CA THR A 220 6.89 8.39 21.88
C THR A 220 5.48 8.47 21.29
N LEU A 221 5.02 7.41 20.61
CA LEU A 221 3.67 7.36 20.04
C LEU A 221 2.58 7.55 21.09
N ARG A 222 2.74 6.89 22.26
CA ARG A 222 1.81 7.07 23.39
C ARG A 222 1.84 8.49 23.96
N GLN A 223 3.01 9.11 24.06
CA GLN A 223 3.14 10.49 24.53
C GLN A 223 2.46 11.48 23.58
N LEU A 224 2.70 11.36 22.27
CA LEU A 224 2.04 12.21 21.28
C LEU A 224 0.51 12.04 21.31
N ARG A 225 0.01 10.81 21.40
CA ARG A 225 -1.43 10.56 21.55
C ARG A 225 -2.01 11.17 22.80
N ARG A 226 -1.32 11.06 23.95
CA ARG A 226 -1.75 11.70 25.21
C ARG A 226 -1.82 13.22 25.07
N MET A 227 -0.84 13.83 24.39
CA MET A 227 -0.84 15.26 24.12
C MET A 227 -2.07 15.68 23.30
N VAL A 228 -2.38 14.95 22.21
CA VAL A 228 -3.57 15.20 21.40
C VAL A 228 -4.84 15.06 22.23
N LEU A 229 -4.99 13.98 22.97
CA LEU A 229 -6.17 13.73 23.82
C LEU A 229 -6.36 14.77 24.93
N ALA A 230 -5.26 15.28 25.51
CA ALA A 230 -5.33 16.33 26.51
C ALA A 230 -5.82 17.68 25.94
N ASN A 231 -5.59 17.90 24.64
CA ASN A 231 -5.94 19.13 23.94
C ASN A 231 -7.09 18.94 22.93
N ARG A 232 -7.89 17.89 23.09
CA ARG A 232 -8.95 17.48 22.13
C ARG A 232 -10.02 18.54 21.86
N ASN A 233 -10.12 19.58 22.66
CA ASN A 233 -11.08 20.68 22.47
C ASN A 233 -10.60 21.70 21.42
N ASP A 234 -9.34 21.66 21.02
CA ASP A 234 -8.81 22.43 19.92
C ASP A 234 -9.23 21.80 18.59
N THR A 235 -9.75 22.61 17.68
CA THR A 235 -10.21 22.17 16.35
C THR A 235 -9.12 21.46 15.55
N ALA A 236 -7.85 21.83 15.72
CA ALA A 236 -6.72 21.18 15.06
C ALA A 236 -6.57 19.69 15.43
N TRP A 237 -7.04 19.29 16.61
CA TRP A 237 -6.92 17.91 17.13
C TRP A 237 -8.20 17.10 17.00
N GLN A 238 -9.35 17.74 16.76
CA GLN A 238 -10.64 17.06 16.63
C GLN A 238 -10.65 16.07 15.47
N ASP A 239 -10.16 16.49 14.31
CA ASP A 239 -10.09 15.66 13.11
C ASP A 239 -9.22 14.41 13.33
N LEU A 240 -8.10 14.57 14.07
CA LEU A 240 -7.24 13.43 14.42
C LEU A 240 -7.97 12.41 15.29
N THR A 241 -8.72 12.87 16.30
CA THR A 241 -9.41 11.97 17.24
C THR A 241 -10.66 11.34 16.64
N ALA A 242 -11.18 11.87 15.55
CA ALA A 242 -12.27 11.26 14.78
C ALA A 242 -11.81 10.08 13.91
N ASP A 243 -10.52 10.01 13.60
CA ASP A 243 -9.94 8.99 12.74
C ASP A 243 -9.60 7.71 13.54
N ALA A 244 -10.00 6.54 13.02
CA ALA A 244 -9.71 5.24 13.61
C ALA A 244 -8.19 4.97 13.73
N ASP A 245 -7.39 5.45 12.78
CA ASP A 245 -5.94 5.28 12.75
C ASP A 245 -5.23 5.94 13.92
N PHE A 246 -5.80 7.03 14.46
CA PHE A 246 -5.30 7.67 15.68
C PHE A 246 -5.27 6.73 16.87
N TYR A 247 -6.19 5.78 16.95
CA TYR A 247 -6.27 4.83 18.05
C TYR A 247 -5.35 3.62 17.92
N SER A 248 -4.66 3.50 16.78
CA SER A 248 -3.64 2.49 16.52
C SER A 248 -2.23 3.06 16.61
N LEU A 249 -1.30 2.33 17.25
CA LEU A 249 0.11 2.71 17.24
C LEU A 249 0.72 2.57 15.84
N GLY A 250 0.29 1.57 15.08
CA GLY A 250 0.68 1.38 13.67
C GLY A 250 0.23 2.56 12.81
N GLY A 251 -1.05 2.95 12.91
CA GLY A 251 -1.60 4.09 12.19
C GLY A 251 -0.92 5.41 12.55
N CYS A 252 -0.74 5.69 13.85
CA CYS A 252 -0.03 6.89 14.31
C CYS A 252 1.41 6.94 13.79
N ARG A 253 2.13 5.81 13.86
CA ARG A 253 3.49 5.73 13.36
C ARG A 253 3.55 6.03 11.88
N ASP A 254 2.70 5.38 11.13
CA ASP A 254 2.59 5.54 9.71
C ASP A 254 2.28 6.98 9.30
N ARG A 255 1.32 7.58 9.98
CA ARG A 255 0.83 8.92 9.71
C ARG A 255 1.82 10.01 10.09
N TRP A 256 2.58 9.84 11.19
CA TRP A 256 3.40 10.92 11.76
C TRP A 256 4.90 10.78 11.50
N PHE A 257 5.40 9.57 11.33
CA PHE A 257 6.84 9.29 11.23
C PHE A 257 7.29 8.86 9.84
N ARG A 258 6.38 8.37 9.01
CA ARG A 258 6.77 7.97 7.67
C ARG A 258 7.12 9.19 6.84
N PRO A 259 8.28 9.18 6.13
CA PRO A 259 8.59 10.21 5.16
C PRO A 259 7.49 10.29 4.10
N GLN A 260 7.11 11.50 3.71
CA GLN A 260 6.31 11.70 2.50
C GLN A 260 7.26 11.69 1.33
N ASP A 261 7.27 10.61 0.60
CA ASP A 261 8.13 10.49 -0.57
C ASP A 261 7.46 11.05 -1.82
N THR A 262 7.47 12.38 -1.89
CA THR A 262 7.03 13.07 -3.10
C THR A 262 7.97 12.83 -4.29
N ALA A 263 9.21 12.41 -4.05
CA ALA A 263 10.18 12.17 -5.10
C ALA A 263 9.81 10.94 -5.94
N GLN A 264 9.46 9.83 -5.30
CA GLN A 264 9.03 8.62 -6.02
C GLN A 264 7.74 8.84 -6.82
N LEU A 265 6.80 9.60 -6.27
CA LEU A 265 5.59 9.95 -7.01
C LEU A 265 5.91 10.83 -8.23
N LYS A 266 6.84 11.78 -8.09
CA LYS A 266 7.34 12.58 -9.23
C LYS A 266 8.01 11.72 -10.29
N GLU A 267 8.82 10.74 -9.90
CA GLU A 267 9.43 9.81 -10.84
C GLU A 267 8.39 8.96 -11.58
N LEU A 268 7.35 8.46 -10.89
CA LEU A 268 6.23 7.78 -11.53
C LEU A 268 5.47 8.67 -12.50
N MET A 269 5.22 9.92 -12.11
CA MET A 269 4.56 10.90 -13.00
C MET A 269 5.45 11.25 -14.19
N ALA A 270 6.77 11.39 -14.00
CA ALA A 270 7.71 11.63 -15.08
C ALA A 270 7.74 10.46 -16.07
N MET A 271 7.73 9.22 -15.58
CA MET A 271 7.59 8.03 -16.42
C MET A 271 6.26 8.04 -17.20
N ALA A 272 5.16 8.29 -16.51
CA ALA A 272 3.82 8.33 -17.10
C ALA A 272 3.58 9.54 -18.03
N SER A 273 4.44 10.56 -17.98
CA SER A 273 4.39 11.72 -18.88
C SER A 273 4.91 11.42 -20.29
N ASN A 274 5.63 10.31 -20.47
CA ASN A 274 6.07 9.86 -21.77
C ASN A 274 4.88 9.28 -22.56
N GLU A 275 4.18 10.13 -23.33
CA GLU A 275 2.99 9.77 -24.10
C GLU A 275 3.26 8.72 -25.20
N VAL A 276 4.50 8.51 -25.59
CA VAL A 276 4.86 7.47 -26.57
C VAL A 276 4.72 6.09 -25.94
N GLU A 277 5.06 5.98 -24.65
CA GLU A 277 5.03 4.72 -23.92
C GLU A 277 3.79 4.56 -23.04
N TRP A 278 3.26 5.65 -22.50
CA TRP A 278 2.20 5.61 -21.48
C TRP A 278 1.03 6.54 -21.81
N LYS A 279 -0.19 6.06 -21.60
CA LYS A 279 -1.41 6.85 -21.78
C LYS A 279 -2.35 6.68 -20.61
N VAL A 280 -2.93 7.78 -20.13
CA VAL A 280 -4.06 7.73 -19.20
C VAL A 280 -5.29 7.21 -19.91
N VAL A 281 -5.76 6.03 -19.52
CA VAL A 281 -6.96 5.41 -20.10
C VAL A 281 -8.21 5.64 -19.27
N LYS A 282 -8.04 5.90 -17.95
CA LYS A 282 -9.13 6.22 -17.05
C LYS A 282 -8.61 7.05 -15.88
N ALA A 283 -9.44 7.99 -15.42
CA ALA A 283 -9.21 8.73 -14.18
C ALA A 283 -10.53 8.91 -13.44
N ARG A 284 -10.49 8.86 -12.11
CA ARG A 284 -11.63 9.10 -11.22
C ARG A 284 -11.22 10.00 -10.07
N ASP A 285 -12.16 10.83 -9.59
CA ASP A 285 -11.99 11.59 -8.36
C ASP A 285 -12.22 10.74 -7.09
N VAL A 286 -12.13 11.37 -5.93
CA VAL A 286 -12.33 10.73 -4.61
C VAL A 286 -13.74 10.14 -4.46
N ASP A 287 -14.73 10.72 -5.11
CA ASP A 287 -16.12 10.26 -5.08
C ASP A 287 -16.41 9.18 -6.13
N GLY A 288 -15.39 8.80 -6.92
CA GLY A 288 -15.48 7.79 -7.97
C GLY A 288 -16.03 8.29 -9.30
N HIS A 289 -16.27 9.59 -9.47
CA HIS A 289 -16.74 10.16 -10.73
C HIS A 289 -15.62 10.12 -11.78
N SER A 290 -15.99 9.77 -13.00
CA SER A 290 -15.06 9.73 -14.12
C SER A 290 -14.63 11.13 -14.55
N LEU A 291 -13.32 11.31 -14.70
CA LEU A 291 -12.70 12.54 -15.19
C LEU A 291 -12.28 12.38 -16.66
N ALA A 292 -12.23 13.49 -17.39
CA ALA A 292 -11.70 13.49 -18.75
C ALA A 292 -10.19 13.18 -18.72
N THR A 293 -9.75 12.17 -19.46
CA THR A 293 -8.36 11.68 -19.43
C THR A 293 -7.35 12.67 -20.01
N GLY A 294 -7.73 13.42 -21.07
CA GLY A 294 -6.84 14.39 -21.71
C GLY A 294 -6.34 15.52 -20.79
N PRO A 295 -7.22 16.19 -20.02
CA PRO A 295 -6.79 17.16 -19.01
C PRO A 295 -5.89 16.55 -17.92
N VAL A 296 -6.22 15.34 -17.43
CA VAL A 296 -5.41 14.64 -16.42
C VAL A 296 -4.02 14.30 -16.97
N GLN A 297 -3.92 13.81 -18.22
CA GLN A 297 -2.64 13.55 -18.89
C GLN A 297 -1.79 14.81 -18.96
N LYS A 298 -2.37 15.94 -19.42
CA LYS A 298 -1.67 17.23 -19.51
C LYS A 298 -1.19 17.73 -18.14
N GLN A 299 -1.99 17.51 -17.11
CA GLN A 299 -1.63 17.90 -15.76
C GLN A 299 -0.46 17.07 -15.23
N ILE A 300 -0.45 15.74 -15.47
CA ILE A 300 0.67 14.84 -15.13
C ILE A 300 1.96 15.32 -15.82
N GLN A 301 1.87 15.72 -17.10
CA GLN A 301 3.01 16.25 -17.84
C GLN A 301 3.53 17.56 -17.25
N ALA A 302 2.63 18.49 -16.93
CA ALA A 302 3.00 19.77 -16.33
C ALA A 302 3.69 19.59 -14.96
N GLU A 303 3.21 18.65 -14.16
CA GLU A 303 3.81 18.34 -12.86
C GLU A 303 5.16 17.62 -12.97
N ALA A 304 5.32 16.74 -13.95
CA ALA A 304 6.60 16.10 -14.25
C ALA A 304 7.69 17.13 -14.63
N LEU A 305 7.29 18.24 -15.27
CA LEU A 305 8.17 19.34 -15.66
C LEU A 305 8.48 20.36 -14.52
N GLY A 306 7.88 20.19 -13.34
CA GLY A 306 8.38 20.86 -12.13
C GLY A 306 7.63 22.09 -11.63
N SER A 307 6.48 22.48 -12.19
CA SER A 307 5.84 23.74 -11.81
C SER A 307 4.64 23.63 -10.84
N GLU A 308 3.95 22.51 -10.74
CA GLU A 308 2.66 22.43 -10.00
C GLU A 308 2.35 21.09 -9.30
N VAL A 309 3.32 20.43 -8.72
CA VAL A 309 3.12 19.13 -8.00
C VAL A 309 2.04 19.19 -6.90
N GLN A 310 1.70 20.36 -6.41
CA GLN A 310 0.69 20.50 -5.34
C GLN A 310 -0.75 20.31 -5.80
N SER A 311 -1.07 20.40 -7.08
CA SER A 311 -2.46 20.39 -7.53
C SER A 311 -3.04 18.98 -7.72
N LEU A 312 -2.31 18.03 -8.31
CA LEU A 312 -2.75 16.62 -8.42
C LEU A 312 -2.62 15.86 -7.09
N MET A 313 -1.53 16.12 -6.36
CA MET A 313 -1.31 15.50 -5.06
C MET A 313 -2.35 15.91 -4.01
N GLY A 314 -3.02 17.07 -4.21
CA GLY A 314 -4.15 17.50 -3.40
C GLY A 314 -5.52 16.95 -3.85
N GLN A 315 -5.59 16.34 -5.04
CA GLN A 315 -6.85 15.86 -5.64
C GLN A 315 -6.94 14.35 -5.52
N ASN A 316 -6.72 13.65 -4.59
CA ASN A 316 -6.96 12.21 -4.37
C ASN A 316 -7.56 11.49 -5.61
N LEU A 317 -6.78 11.41 -6.69
CA LEU A 317 -7.22 10.81 -7.95
C LEU A 317 -6.85 9.33 -8.04
N SER A 318 -7.72 8.54 -8.63
CA SER A 318 -7.48 7.18 -9.08
C SER A 318 -7.19 7.22 -10.58
N VAL A 319 -5.96 6.89 -11.00
CA VAL A 319 -5.50 7.01 -12.39
C VAL A 319 -5.01 5.67 -12.91
N TYR A 320 -5.44 5.33 -14.13
CA TYR A 320 -5.05 4.10 -14.84
C TYR A 320 -4.22 4.49 -16.07
N PHE A 321 -3.03 3.97 -16.13
CA PHE A 321 -2.10 4.13 -17.24
C PHE A 321 -2.00 2.83 -18.03
N LEU A 322 -2.00 2.92 -19.34
CA LEU A 322 -1.73 1.81 -20.25
C LEU A 322 -0.35 1.98 -20.88
N LYS A 323 0.47 0.94 -20.87
CA LYS A 323 1.74 0.90 -21.57
C LYS A 323 1.54 0.46 -23.02
N TYR A 324 2.06 1.21 -23.98
CA TYR A 324 1.92 0.96 -25.43
C TYR A 324 3.10 0.21 -26.04
N LEU A 325 4.32 0.42 -25.54
CA LEU A 325 5.56 -0.15 -26.10
C LEU A 325 6.22 -1.14 -25.15
#